data_e6770138014e128cc21a3fad13b20ce9
#
_entry.id   e6770138014e128cc21a3fad13b20ce9
#
_cell.length_a   1.000
_cell.length_b   1.000
_cell.length_c   1.000
_cell.angle_alpha   90.00
_cell.angle_beta   90.00
_cell.angle_gamma   90.00
#
_symmetry.space_group_name_H-M   'P 1'
#
loop_
_entity.id
_entity.type
_entity.pdbx_description
1 polymer ?
#
loop_
_entity_poly.entity_id
_entity_poly.type
_entity_poly.pdbx_seq_one_letter_code
_entity_poly.pdbx_strand_id
1 'polypeptide(L)' 'EAEGVLAKVLDYLEAGAKAVWLVYPELKAVEVYGRGGAGRLLRAHEALEGGEALPGFRLPLEALFGQ' A
#
# COMPACT_ATOMS: atom_id res chain seq x y z
N GLU A 1 -2.08 -9.35 -14.12
CA GLU A 1 -1.72 -8.20 -14.93
C GLU A 1 -2.23 -6.91 -14.30
N ALA A 2 -1.71 -5.79 -14.79
CA ALA A 2 -1.89 -4.50 -14.09
C ALA A 2 -3.35 -4.10 -13.98
N GLU A 3 -4.12 -4.28 -15.05
CA GLU A 3 -5.52 -3.86 -15.02
C GLU A 3 -6.33 -4.69 -14.04
N GLY A 4 -6.04 -5.99 -13.95
CA GLY A 4 -6.77 -6.83 -13.01
C GLY A 4 -6.48 -6.45 -11.56
N VAL A 5 -5.22 -6.11 -11.27
CA VAL A 5 -4.86 -5.69 -9.92
C VAL A 5 -5.53 -4.38 -9.57
N LEU A 6 -5.48 -3.41 -10.48
CA LEU A 6 -6.11 -2.11 -10.22
C LEU A 6 -7.62 -2.24 -10.06
N ALA A 7 -8.24 -3.13 -10.82
CA ALA A 7 -9.68 -3.34 -10.67
C ALA A 7 -10.02 -3.82 -9.26
N LYS A 8 -9.19 -4.72 -8.72
CA LYS A 8 -9.43 -5.19 -7.35
C LYS A 8 -9.21 -4.10 -6.33
N VAL A 9 -8.20 -3.25 -6.53
CA VAL A 9 -8.00 -2.12 -5.63
C VAL A 9 -9.23 -1.23 -5.60
N LEU A 10 -9.77 -0.91 -6.78
CA LEU A 10 -10.95 -0.07 -6.86
C LEU A 10 -12.15 -0.75 -6.19
N ASP A 11 -12.30 -2.06 -6.40
CA ASP A 11 -13.40 -2.78 -5.75
C ASP A 11 -13.31 -2.69 -4.24
N TYR A 12 -12.11 -2.87 -3.66
CA TYR A 12 -11.95 -2.79 -2.22
C TYR A 12 -12.26 -1.40 -1.70
N LEU A 13 -11.79 -0.36 -2.40
CA LEU A 13 -12.04 1.00 -1.96
C LEU A 13 -13.51 1.34 -2.05
N GLU A 14 -14.19 0.89 -3.10
CA GLU A 14 -15.62 1.13 -3.24
C GLU A 14 -16.42 0.38 -2.18
N ALA A 15 -15.90 -0.75 -1.72
CA ALA A 15 -16.55 -1.52 -0.66
C ALA A 15 -16.31 -0.92 0.73
N GLY A 16 -15.53 0.16 0.82
CA GLY A 16 -15.35 0.86 2.09
C GLY A 16 -13.99 0.70 2.73
N ALA A 17 -13.05 0.04 2.07
CA ALA A 17 -11.71 -0.04 2.62
C ALA A 17 -11.09 1.35 2.71
N LYS A 18 -10.41 1.62 3.82
CA LYS A 18 -9.76 2.90 4.01
C LYS A 18 -8.39 2.96 3.35
N ALA A 19 -7.80 1.81 3.09
CA ALA A 19 -6.51 1.74 2.42
C ALA A 19 -6.34 0.36 1.82
N VAL A 20 -5.57 0.27 0.74
CA VAL A 20 -5.18 -0.98 0.13
C VAL A 20 -3.68 -0.93 -0.12
N TRP A 21 -2.96 -1.93 0.34
CA TRP A 21 -1.51 -1.98 0.20
C TRP A 21 -1.16 -3.15 -0.71
N LEU A 22 -0.39 -2.88 -1.77
CA LEU A 22 0.12 -3.91 -2.67
C LEU A 22 1.61 -4.07 -2.41
N VAL A 23 2.01 -5.26 -1.98
CA VAL A 23 3.39 -5.52 -1.61
C VAL A 23 4.09 -6.24 -2.76
N TYR A 24 5.25 -5.72 -3.15
CA TYR A 24 6.07 -6.28 -4.21
C TYR A 24 7.41 -6.71 -3.62
N PRO A 25 7.51 -7.94 -3.09
CA PRO A 25 8.72 -8.34 -2.38
C PRO A 25 9.98 -8.31 -3.24
N GLU A 26 9.86 -8.70 -4.50
CA GLU A 26 11.04 -8.75 -5.36
C GLU A 26 11.57 -7.36 -5.67
N LEU A 27 10.69 -6.37 -5.68
CA LEU A 27 11.09 -5.00 -5.94
C LEU A 27 11.37 -4.23 -4.66
N LYS A 28 11.07 -4.82 -3.51
CA LYS A 28 11.19 -4.19 -2.20
C LYS A 28 10.43 -2.87 -2.20
N ALA A 29 9.19 -2.95 -2.66
CA ALA A 29 8.34 -1.78 -2.81
C ALA A 29 6.92 -2.09 -2.37
N VAL A 30 6.19 -1.06 -2.00
CA VAL A 30 4.78 -1.17 -1.63
C VAL A 30 4.03 -0.02 -2.28
N GLU A 31 2.91 -0.34 -2.93
CA GLU A 31 2.00 0.69 -3.39
C GLU A 31 0.88 0.84 -2.37
N VAL A 32 0.58 2.08 -2.03
CA VAL A 32 -0.45 2.40 -1.04
C VAL A 32 -1.54 3.20 -1.72
N TYR A 33 -2.78 2.72 -1.62
CA TYR A 33 -3.94 3.41 -2.15
C TYR A 33 -4.86 3.77 -1.01
N GLY A 34 -5.28 5.02 -0.96
CA GLY A 34 -6.22 5.49 0.05
C GLY A 34 -7.58 5.76 -0.54
N ARG A 35 -8.47 6.31 0.29
CA ARG A 35 -9.78 6.73 -0.17
C ARG A 35 -9.64 7.66 -1.36
N GLY A 36 -10.53 7.51 -2.31
CA GLY A 36 -10.47 8.32 -3.51
C GLY A 36 -9.59 7.77 -4.58
N GLY A 37 -8.85 6.70 -4.29
CA GLY A 37 -8.06 6.02 -5.30
C GLY A 37 -6.68 6.57 -5.57
N ALA A 38 -6.27 7.62 -4.84
CA ALA A 38 -4.91 8.14 -5.03
C ALA A 38 -3.88 7.14 -4.54
N GLY A 39 -2.86 6.89 -5.34
CA GLY A 39 -1.84 5.91 -5.01
C GLY A 39 -0.49 6.53 -4.80
N ARG A 40 0.35 5.82 -4.07
CA ARG A 40 1.71 6.26 -3.81
C ARG A 40 2.62 5.05 -3.74
N LEU A 41 3.78 5.14 -4.40
CA LEU A 41 4.75 4.07 -4.39
C LEU A 41 5.80 4.36 -3.32
N LEU A 42 6.01 3.39 -2.43
CA LEU A 42 7.05 3.48 -1.41
C LEU A 42 8.21 2.58 -1.77
N ARG A 43 9.41 3.09 -1.59
CA ARG A 43 10.63 2.36 -1.91
C ARG A 43 11.27 1.85 -0.61
N ALA A 44 12.33 1.04 -0.77
CA ALA A 44 12.93 0.32 0.36
C ALA A 44 13.40 1.23 1.49
N HIS A 45 13.79 2.47 1.18
CA HIS A 45 14.30 3.38 2.21
C HIS A 45 13.18 4.16 2.91
N GLU A 46 11.92 3.92 2.55
CA GLU A 46 10.80 4.64 3.11
C GLU A 46 10.06 3.79 4.13
N ALA A 47 9.05 4.37 4.76
CA ALA A 47 8.26 3.67 5.77
C ALA A 47 6.80 3.67 5.35
N LEU A 48 6.13 2.56 5.65
CA LEU A 48 4.70 2.43 5.45
C LEU A 48 3.99 3.00 6.66
N GLU A 49 3.11 3.96 6.45
CA GLU A 49 2.35 4.56 7.52
C GLU A 49 0.88 4.25 7.35
N GLY A 50 0.20 4.04 8.46
CA GLY A 50 -1.16 3.58 8.43
C GLY A 50 -2.19 4.65 8.06
N GLY A 51 -1.84 5.92 8.22
CA GLY A 51 -2.75 6.99 7.88
C GLY A 51 -4.07 6.87 8.60
N GLU A 52 -5.14 7.07 7.85
CA GLU A 52 -6.48 7.01 8.42
C GLU A 52 -6.86 5.59 8.86
N ALA A 53 -6.38 4.59 8.12
CA ALA A 53 -6.78 3.20 8.40
C ALA A 53 -6.19 2.68 9.70
N LEU A 54 -4.95 3.04 10.00
CA LEU A 54 -4.26 2.59 11.21
C LEU A 54 -3.46 3.76 11.77
N PRO A 55 -4.12 4.66 12.50
CA PRO A 55 -3.42 5.85 13.01
C PRO A 55 -2.25 5.46 13.91
N GLY A 56 -1.11 6.08 13.67
CA GLY A 56 0.10 5.83 14.46
C GLY A 56 0.93 4.66 14.01
N PHE A 57 0.42 3.85 13.09
CA PHE A 57 1.17 2.72 12.58
C PHE A 57 2.30 3.21 11.67
N ARG A 58 3.50 2.64 11.87
CA ARG A 58 4.63 2.96 11.00
C ARG A 58 5.55 1.74 10.92
N LEU A 59 5.87 1.34 9.70
CA LEU A 59 6.71 0.18 9.45
C LEU A 59 7.74 0.54 8.39
N PRO A 60 9.02 0.66 8.76
CA PRO A 60 10.05 0.85 7.75
C PRO A 60 10.07 -0.32 6.79
N LEU A 61 10.16 -0.06 5.50
CA LEU A 61 10.12 -1.15 4.53
C LEU A 61 11.34 -2.06 4.65
N GLU A 62 12.45 -1.54 5.13
CA GLU A 62 13.61 -2.40 5.37
C GLU A 62 13.29 -3.51 6.37
N ALA A 63 12.48 -3.20 7.37
CA ALA A 63 12.06 -4.23 8.32
C ALA A 63 11.13 -5.24 7.65
N LEU A 64 10.24 -4.74 6.81
CA LEU A 64 9.28 -5.60 6.13
C LEU A 64 9.99 -6.59 5.21
N PHE A 65 11.01 -6.14 4.49
CA PHE A 65 11.66 -6.97 3.50
C PHE A 65 12.91 -7.67 4.02
N GLY A 66 13.19 -7.57 5.30
CA GLY A 66 14.27 -8.33 5.91
C GLY A 66 15.65 -7.83 5.59
N GLN A 67 15.82 -6.58 5.46
CA GLN A 67 17.14 -6.02 5.18
C GLN A 67 17.90 -5.72 6.41
#